data_3650ee174e7fa72e62444a0e74fa8975
#
_entry.id   3650ee174e7fa72e62444a0e74fa8975
#
_cell.length_a   1.000
_cell.length_b   1.000
_cell.length_c   1.000
_cell.angle_alpha   90.00
_cell.angle_beta   90.00
_cell.angle_gamma   90.00
#
_symmetry.space_group_name_H-M   'P 1'
#
loop_
_entity.id
_entity.type
_entity.pdbx_description
1 polymer ?
#
loop_
_entity_poly.entity_id
_entity_poly.type
_entity_poly.pdbx_seq_one_letter_code
_entity_poly.pdbx_strand_id
1 'polypeptide(L)'
;HPDGAQVTVDQTRLSNETPSKLTLSAGQRNITIQREGYHDWHKTVDVKAGSVLWLDYARLISNNPNHKNVATTSGASSAIASGNNRYLAFTPAAHKPTVTLADLSGDKPQTTNIALDSAHYTAPDSAEHQTFTLDSWDKDNRYVTIKHTYNGDKTEWLVLDTQGSHKLENVTRQLGVDV
;
A
#
# COMPACT_ATOMS: atom_id res chain seq x y z
N HIS A 1 -17.52 0.35 9.86
CA HIS A 1 -17.34 1.79 9.97
C HIS A 1 -17.81 2.53 8.73
N PRO A 2 -18.34 3.74 8.90
CA PRO A 2 -18.53 4.48 10.17
C PRO A 2 -19.74 3.99 10.98
N ASP A 3 -19.85 4.41 12.25
CA ASP A 3 -21.02 4.19 13.09
C ASP A 3 -22.20 5.04 12.59
N GLY A 4 -23.43 4.67 12.94
CA GLY A 4 -24.62 5.38 12.50
C GLY A 4 -24.95 5.16 11.01
N ALA A 5 -24.56 4.02 10.44
CA ALA A 5 -24.96 3.62 9.11
C ALA A 5 -26.24 2.77 9.16
N GLN A 6 -27.14 3.05 8.23
CA GLN A 6 -28.39 2.32 8.06
C GLN A 6 -28.12 0.92 7.54
N VAL A 7 -28.74 -0.08 8.16
CA VAL A 7 -28.65 -1.48 7.73
C VAL A 7 -29.97 -1.92 7.09
N THR A 8 -29.88 -2.58 5.94
CA THR A 8 -31.00 -3.20 5.22
C THR A 8 -30.69 -4.68 5.02
N VAL A 9 -31.64 -5.56 5.29
CA VAL A 9 -31.53 -7.01 5.07
C VAL A 9 -32.67 -7.43 4.16
N ASP A 10 -32.37 -8.10 3.05
CA ASP A 10 -33.36 -8.59 2.07
C ASP A 10 -34.39 -7.50 1.69
N GLN A 11 -33.94 -6.27 1.47
CA GLN A 11 -34.72 -5.06 1.17
C GLN A 11 -35.55 -4.52 2.36
N THR A 12 -35.48 -5.12 3.53
CA THR A 12 -36.14 -4.61 4.74
C THR A 12 -35.17 -3.72 5.50
N ARG A 13 -35.49 -2.44 5.60
CA ARG A 13 -34.74 -1.47 6.41
C ARG A 13 -34.92 -1.78 7.89
N LEU A 14 -33.83 -1.86 8.62
CA LEU A 14 -33.84 -2.09 10.05
C LEU A 14 -33.93 -0.76 10.84
N SER A 15 -34.50 -0.83 12.04
CA SER A 15 -34.58 0.35 12.93
C SER A 15 -33.24 0.70 13.58
N ASN A 16 -32.30 -0.26 13.63
CA ASN A 16 -31.00 -0.09 14.27
C ASN A 16 -29.93 0.29 13.23
N GLU A 17 -29.08 1.21 13.61
CA GLU A 17 -27.91 1.63 12.86
C GLU A 17 -26.66 0.88 13.34
N THR A 18 -25.56 0.97 12.59
CA THR A 18 -24.27 0.38 12.99
C THR A 18 -23.63 1.13 14.16
N PRO A 19 -22.98 0.44 15.13
CA PRO A 19 -22.89 -1.02 15.24
C PRO A 19 -24.19 -1.62 15.79
N SER A 20 -24.62 -2.74 15.22
CA SER A 20 -25.85 -3.41 15.67
C SER A 20 -25.70 -4.94 15.65
N LYS A 21 -26.47 -5.61 16.53
CA LYS A 21 -26.63 -7.06 16.55
C LYS A 21 -28.01 -7.41 16.03
N LEU A 22 -28.06 -8.31 15.06
CA LEU A 22 -29.28 -8.72 14.39
C LEU A 22 -29.53 -10.21 14.61
N THR A 23 -30.79 -10.60 14.79
CA THR A 23 -31.20 -11.98 14.73
C THR A 23 -31.91 -12.24 13.41
N LEU A 24 -31.34 -13.15 12.60
CA LEU A 24 -31.82 -13.47 11.27
C LEU A 24 -32.12 -14.95 11.16
N SER A 25 -33.11 -15.31 10.33
CA SER A 25 -33.34 -16.70 9.96
C SER A 25 -32.18 -17.24 9.14
N ALA A 26 -31.88 -18.54 9.28
CA ALA A 26 -30.85 -19.21 8.47
C ALA A 26 -31.13 -19.11 6.97
N GLY A 27 -30.09 -19.17 6.18
CA GLY A 27 -30.13 -19.05 4.73
C GLY A 27 -29.33 -17.86 4.19
N GLN A 28 -29.35 -17.68 2.89
CA GLN A 28 -28.70 -16.54 2.22
C GLN A 28 -29.45 -15.25 2.54
N ARG A 29 -28.69 -14.21 2.89
CA ARG A 29 -29.20 -12.87 3.20
C ARG A 29 -28.40 -11.84 2.44
N ASN A 30 -29.10 -10.88 1.83
CA ASN A 30 -28.48 -9.73 1.19
C ASN A 30 -28.43 -8.59 2.20
N ILE A 31 -27.23 -8.17 2.56
CA ILE A 31 -27.00 -7.10 3.51
C ILE A 31 -26.51 -5.87 2.76
N THR A 32 -27.16 -4.75 3.00
CA THR A 32 -26.76 -3.44 2.50
C THR A 32 -26.52 -2.53 3.69
N ILE A 33 -25.41 -1.80 3.69
CA ILE A 33 -25.07 -0.79 4.68
C ILE A 33 -24.90 0.52 3.95
N GLN A 34 -25.64 1.55 4.39
CA GLN A 34 -25.70 2.84 3.73
C GLN A 34 -25.53 3.98 4.72
N ARG A 35 -24.83 5.03 4.31
CA ARG A 35 -24.76 6.29 5.05
C ARG A 35 -24.58 7.44 4.08
N GLU A 36 -25.25 8.54 4.34
CA GLU A 36 -25.09 9.76 3.55
C GLU A 36 -23.62 10.20 3.50
N GLY A 37 -23.14 10.54 2.30
CA GLY A 37 -21.74 10.90 2.05
C GLY A 37 -20.79 9.73 1.85
N TYR A 38 -21.30 8.49 1.78
CA TYR A 38 -20.50 7.27 1.58
C TYR A 38 -21.06 6.41 0.45
N HIS A 39 -20.17 5.63 -0.19
CA HIS A 39 -20.58 4.56 -1.09
C HIS A 39 -21.26 3.43 -0.31
N ASP A 40 -22.33 2.89 -0.88
CA ASP A 40 -23.06 1.77 -0.29
C ASP A 40 -22.19 0.51 -0.25
N TRP A 41 -22.30 -0.24 0.83
CA TRP A 41 -21.67 -1.54 0.96
C TRP A 41 -22.73 -2.65 0.85
N HIS A 42 -22.49 -3.63 -0.02
CA HIS A 42 -23.39 -4.73 -0.29
C HIS A 42 -22.68 -6.08 -0.14
N LYS A 43 -23.31 -7.04 0.50
CA LYS A 43 -22.83 -8.42 0.56
C LYS A 43 -23.93 -9.42 0.75
N THR A 44 -23.88 -10.52 0.01
CA THR A 44 -24.66 -11.72 0.27
C THR A 44 -23.88 -12.59 1.26
N VAL A 45 -24.52 -13.00 2.35
CA VAL A 45 -23.95 -13.84 3.41
C VAL A 45 -24.81 -15.06 3.63
N ASP A 46 -24.20 -16.18 4.02
CA ASP A 46 -24.90 -17.38 4.42
C ASP A 46 -25.00 -17.45 5.95
N VAL A 47 -26.21 -17.27 6.47
CA VAL A 47 -26.50 -17.31 7.91
C VAL A 47 -26.83 -18.75 8.31
N LYS A 48 -26.02 -19.33 9.19
CA LYS A 48 -26.24 -20.67 9.73
C LYS A 48 -27.04 -20.62 11.02
N ALA A 49 -27.99 -21.54 11.19
CA ALA A 49 -28.78 -21.63 12.43
C ALA A 49 -27.85 -21.84 13.63
N GLY A 50 -28.11 -21.10 14.71
CA GLY A 50 -27.35 -21.20 15.98
C GLY A 50 -25.93 -20.65 15.93
N SER A 51 -25.52 -19.97 14.85
CA SER A 51 -24.19 -19.36 14.72
C SER A 51 -24.23 -17.84 14.82
N VAL A 52 -23.10 -17.25 15.14
CA VAL A 52 -22.87 -15.79 15.07
C VAL A 52 -21.95 -15.48 13.90
N LEU A 53 -22.42 -14.63 12.99
CA LEU A 53 -21.61 -14.12 11.87
C LEU A 53 -21.18 -12.69 12.18
N TRP A 54 -19.87 -12.44 12.17
CA TRP A 54 -19.30 -11.12 12.34
C TRP A 54 -19.04 -10.46 10.99
N LEU A 55 -19.49 -9.21 10.83
CA LEU A 55 -19.24 -8.37 9.64
C LEU A 55 -18.42 -7.13 10.01
N ASP A 56 -17.41 -7.31 10.86
CA ASP A 56 -16.50 -6.27 11.36
C ASP A 56 -15.59 -5.69 10.27
N TYR A 57 -15.46 -6.38 9.14
CA TYR A 57 -14.73 -5.93 7.95
C TYR A 57 -15.55 -5.00 7.04
N ALA A 58 -16.86 -4.81 7.29
CA ALA A 58 -17.67 -3.90 6.49
C ALA A 58 -17.22 -2.44 6.70
N ARG A 59 -16.74 -1.79 5.64
CA ARG A 59 -16.30 -0.39 5.66
C ARG A 59 -16.95 0.38 4.54
N LEU A 60 -17.57 1.49 4.87
CA LEU A 60 -18.07 2.45 3.88
C LEU A 60 -16.94 3.40 3.50
N ILE A 61 -16.80 3.64 2.20
CA ILE A 61 -15.81 4.59 1.66
C ILE A 61 -16.51 5.91 1.43
N SER A 62 -15.94 7.00 1.93
CA SER A 62 -16.50 8.36 1.72
C SER A 62 -16.57 8.68 0.22
N ASN A 63 -17.67 9.27 -0.23
CA ASN A 63 -17.82 9.80 -1.59
C ASN A 63 -16.84 10.93 -1.88
N ASN A 64 -16.37 11.60 -0.81
CA ASN A 64 -15.38 12.68 -0.90
C ASN A 64 -14.27 12.43 0.13
N PRO A 65 -13.37 11.47 -0.14
CA PRO A 65 -12.28 11.17 0.78
C PRO A 65 -11.34 12.36 0.90
N ASN A 66 -10.96 12.72 2.12
CA ASN A 66 -9.94 13.72 2.36
C ASN A 66 -8.61 13.22 1.82
N HIS A 67 -8.09 13.86 0.79
CA HIS A 67 -6.76 13.61 0.27
C HIS A 67 -5.75 14.46 1.05
N LYS A 68 -4.73 13.80 1.59
CA LYS A 68 -3.56 14.50 2.13
C LYS A 68 -2.37 14.16 1.24
N ASN A 69 -1.64 15.17 0.82
CA ASN A 69 -0.38 14.95 0.14
C ASN A 69 0.61 14.34 1.14
N VAL A 70 1.13 13.17 0.83
CA VAL A 70 2.14 12.48 1.63
C VAL A 70 3.51 13.13 1.45
N ALA A 71 3.77 13.61 0.24
CA ALA A 71 4.97 14.35 -0.11
C ALA A 71 4.69 15.40 -1.20
N THR A 72 5.41 16.51 -1.15
CA THR A 72 5.37 17.56 -2.17
C THR A 72 6.49 17.35 -3.19
N THR A 73 6.49 16.23 -3.89
CA THR A 73 7.43 16.02 -4.99
C THR A 73 6.72 16.21 -6.32
N SER A 74 7.24 17.07 -7.15
CA SER A 74 6.80 17.19 -8.54
C SER A 74 7.31 15.98 -9.33
N GLY A 75 6.53 14.89 -9.35
CA GLY A 75 6.76 13.73 -10.20
C GLY A 75 7.66 12.66 -9.61
N ALA A 76 7.10 11.78 -8.78
CA ALA A 76 7.73 10.50 -8.50
C ALA A 76 7.81 9.67 -9.79
N SER A 77 8.98 9.12 -10.09
CA SER A 77 9.19 8.29 -11.30
C SER A 77 8.80 6.82 -11.08
N SER A 78 8.83 6.36 -9.83
CA SER A 78 8.42 5.03 -9.42
C SER A 78 7.89 5.06 -7.99
N ALA A 79 6.84 4.31 -7.69
CA ALA A 79 6.27 4.22 -6.35
C ALA A 79 5.64 2.85 -6.11
N ILE A 80 5.88 2.26 -4.94
CA ILE A 80 5.33 0.97 -4.53
C ILE A 80 4.88 1.01 -3.06
N ALA A 81 3.71 0.45 -2.78
CA ALA A 81 3.22 0.29 -1.41
C ALA A 81 3.64 -1.06 -0.82
N SER A 82 3.94 -1.09 0.47
CA SER A 82 4.18 -2.34 1.20
C SER A 82 2.90 -3.19 1.28
N GLY A 83 3.04 -4.51 1.40
CA GLY A 83 1.92 -5.44 1.45
C GLY A 83 0.93 -5.18 2.59
N ASN A 84 1.40 -4.60 3.70
CA ASN A 84 0.57 -4.19 4.83
C ASN A 84 -0.01 -2.76 4.70
N ASN A 85 0.23 -2.06 3.58
CA ASN A 85 -0.18 -0.67 3.32
C ASN A 85 0.31 0.36 4.34
N ARG A 86 1.32 0.03 5.13
CA ARG A 86 1.91 0.95 6.11
C ARG A 86 2.94 1.87 5.49
N TYR A 87 3.71 1.36 4.53
CA TYR A 87 4.80 2.09 3.91
C TYR A 87 4.54 2.34 2.42
N LEU A 88 4.96 3.50 1.96
CA LEU A 88 5.07 3.83 0.55
C LEU A 88 6.51 4.20 0.26
N ALA A 89 7.18 3.47 -0.62
CA ALA A 89 8.49 3.84 -1.13
C ALA A 89 8.33 4.47 -2.51
N PHE A 90 9.09 5.52 -2.79
CA PHE A 90 9.09 6.15 -4.10
C PHE A 90 10.45 6.79 -4.44
N THR A 91 10.75 6.89 -5.73
CA THR A 91 11.92 7.62 -6.24
C THR A 91 11.48 9.00 -6.68
N PRO A 92 12.05 10.10 -6.12
CA PRO A 92 11.65 11.48 -6.46
C PRO A 92 12.02 11.86 -7.90
N ALA A 93 13.04 11.23 -8.48
CA ALA A 93 13.41 11.33 -9.88
C ALA A 93 14.14 10.06 -10.31
N ALA A 94 13.91 9.61 -11.55
CA ALA A 94 14.42 8.33 -12.04
C ALA A 94 15.95 8.18 -11.95
N HIS A 95 16.69 9.23 -12.28
CA HIS A 95 18.15 9.23 -12.33
C HIS A 95 18.82 9.53 -10.99
N LYS A 96 18.06 9.92 -9.95
CA LYS A 96 18.64 10.24 -8.64
C LYS A 96 18.74 8.99 -7.76
N PRO A 97 19.92 8.72 -7.17
CA PRO A 97 20.14 7.59 -6.27
C PRO A 97 19.51 7.86 -4.88
N THR A 98 18.21 8.02 -4.84
CA THR A 98 17.46 8.33 -3.61
C THR A 98 16.12 7.64 -3.63
N VAL A 99 15.80 6.98 -2.53
CA VAL A 99 14.46 6.45 -2.25
C VAL A 99 13.87 7.24 -1.10
N THR A 100 12.65 7.72 -1.26
CA THR A 100 11.89 8.31 -0.17
C THR A 100 10.94 7.26 0.38
N LEU A 101 11.00 7.04 1.69
CA LEU A 101 10.11 6.17 2.42
C LEU A 101 9.11 7.01 3.20
N ALA A 102 7.81 6.77 3.00
CA ALA A 102 6.75 7.37 3.80
C ALA A 102 6.13 6.31 4.72
N ASP A 103 6.12 6.57 6.03
CA ASP A 103 5.35 5.79 7.02
C ASP A 103 3.96 6.42 7.14
N LEU A 104 2.94 5.63 6.80
CA LEU A 104 1.53 6.02 6.77
C LEU A 104 0.76 5.61 8.03
N SER A 105 1.44 5.07 9.05
CA SER A 105 0.80 4.52 10.25
C SER A 105 0.18 5.56 11.18
N GLY A 106 0.63 6.82 11.11
CA GLY A 106 0.14 7.91 11.94
C GLY A 106 -0.84 8.85 11.22
N ASP A 107 -1.46 9.75 11.97
CA ASP A 107 -2.33 10.79 11.40
C ASP A 107 -1.60 11.74 10.45
N LYS A 108 -0.30 11.87 10.62
CA LYS A 108 0.60 12.64 9.74
C LYS A 108 1.68 11.70 9.22
N PRO A 109 1.69 11.42 7.90
CA PRO A 109 2.75 10.64 7.29
C PRO A 109 4.13 11.24 7.60
N GLN A 110 5.08 10.36 7.92
CA GLN A 110 6.48 10.74 8.12
C GLN A 110 7.29 10.28 6.93
N THR A 111 8.12 11.17 6.37
CA THR A 111 8.95 10.83 5.22
C THR A 111 10.43 10.85 5.58
N THR A 112 11.15 9.85 5.08
CA THR A 112 12.60 9.72 5.22
C THR A 112 13.22 9.59 3.84
N ASN A 113 14.22 10.42 3.52
CA ASN A 113 14.99 10.27 2.29
C ASN A 113 16.21 9.40 2.56
N ILE A 114 16.33 8.32 1.79
CA ILE A 114 17.40 7.35 1.89
C ILE A 114 18.27 7.50 0.64
N ALA A 115 19.50 8.01 0.83
CA ALA A 115 20.48 8.04 -0.26
C ALA A 115 21.00 6.61 -0.51
N LEU A 116 21.03 6.20 -1.78
CA LEU A 116 21.61 4.92 -2.18
C LEU A 116 23.14 5.08 -2.21
N ASP A 117 23.85 4.24 -1.46
CA ASP A 117 25.31 4.30 -1.39
C ASP A 117 25.94 3.87 -2.72
N SER A 118 26.70 4.78 -3.33
CA SER A 118 27.35 4.57 -4.62
C SER A 118 28.40 3.43 -4.63
N ALA A 119 28.89 3.01 -3.48
CA ALA A 119 29.76 1.83 -3.38
C ALA A 119 29.05 0.53 -3.76
N HIS A 120 27.72 0.51 -3.69
CA HIS A 120 26.88 -0.68 -3.86
C HIS A 120 26.18 -0.78 -5.21
N TYR A 121 26.39 0.16 -6.14
CA TYR A 121 25.89 0.07 -7.51
C TYR A 121 26.94 0.51 -8.52
N THR A 122 26.73 0.17 -9.79
CA THR A 122 27.69 0.54 -10.85
C THR A 122 27.52 2.00 -11.23
N ALA A 123 28.59 2.78 -11.11
CA ALA A 123 28.56 4.18 -11.52
C ALA A 123 28.32 4.28 -13.04
N PRO A 124 27.35 5.09 -13.48
CA PRO A 124 27.17 5.38 -14.90
C PRO A 124 28.27 6.30 -15.42
N ASP A 125 28.42 6.38 -16.75
CA ASP A 125 29.30 7.36 -17.42
C ASP A 125 28.79 8.82 -17.25
N SER A 126 27.49 8.99 -16.99
CA SER A 126 26.86 10.26 -16.68
C SER A 126 25.65 10.01 -15.73
N ALA A 127 25.37 10.96 -14.83
CA ALA A 127 24.26 10.87 -13.91
C ALA A 127 22.87 10.74 -14.60
N GLU A 128 22.75 11.26 -15.83
CA GLU A 128 21.54 11.15 -16.65
C GLU A 128 21.39 9.77 -17.31
N HIS A 129 22.47 8.98 -17.38
CA HIS A 129 22.50 7.66 -18.00
C HIS A 129 22.25 6.54 -17.01
N GLN A 130 21.40 6.81 -16.01
CA GLN A 130 20.94 5.79 -15.05
C GLN A 130 19.49 6.00 -14.65
N THR A 131 18.85 4.92 -14.26
CA THR A 131 17.50 4.97 -13.66
C THR A 131 17.38 3.99 -12.50
N PHE A 132 16.69 4.41 -11.44
CA PHE A 132 16.33 3.56 -10.30
C PHE A 132 14.83 3.37 -10.29
N THR A 133 14.38 2.15 -10.52
CA THR A 133 12.96 1.79 -10.53
C THR A 133 12.69 0.83 -9.38
N LEU A 134 11.72 1.15 -8.54
CA LEU A 134 11.29 0.26 -7.48
C LEU A 134 10.46 -0.87 -8.07
N ASP A 135 10.75 -2.10 -7.69
CA ASP A 135 10.10 -3.30 -8.23
C ASP A 135 9.11 -3.92 -7.23
N SER A 136 9.61 -4.31 -6.08
CA SER A 136 8.79 -5.06 -5.12
C SER A 136 9.24 -4.85 -3.67
N TRP A 137 8.31 -5.11 -2.74
CA TRP A 137 8.61 -5.31 -1.33
C TRP A 137 8.73 -6.80 -1.02
N ASP A 138 9.55 -7.13 -0.03
CA ASP A 138 9.54 -8.46 0.54
C ASP A 138 8.25 -8.72 1.37
N LYS A 139 7.99 -9.98 1.71
CA LYS A 139 6.80 -10.38 2.48
C LYS A 139 6.74 -9.77 3.88
N ASP A 140 7.88 -9.41 4.46
CA ASP A 140 8.00 -8.87 5.81
C ASP A 140 7.94 -7.33 5.84
N ASN A 141 7.76 -6.69 4.67
CA ASN A 141 7.64 -5.23 4.48
C ASN A 141 8.87 -4.47 5.01
N ARG A 142 10.05 -5.04 4.82
CA ARG A 142 11.33 -4.50 5.26
C ARG A 142 12.27 -4.16 4.11
N TYR A 143 12.34 -5.03 3.11
CA TYR A 143 13.27 -4.87 1.99
C TYR A 143 12.54 -4.43 0.73
N VAL A 144 13.17 -3.51 0.00
CA VAL A 144 12.70 -3.05 -1.32
C VAL A 144 13.70 -3.46 -2.37
N THR A 145 13.22 -4.14 -3.40
CA THR A 145 14.01 -4.46 -4.58
C THR A 145 13.99 -3.30 -5.54
N ILE A 146 15.15 -2.93 -6.04
CA ILE A 146 15.37 -1.81 -6.95
C ILE A 146 16.07 -2.32 -8.21
N LYS A 147 15.48 -2.04 -9.36
CA LYS A 147 16.12 -2.21 -10.65
C LYS A 147 16.95 -0.96 -10.96
N HIS A 148 18.24 -1.09 -11.06
CA HIS A 148 19.14 -0.05 -11.52
C HIS A 148 19.54 -0.34 -12.95
N THR A 149 19.19 0.56 -13.88
CA THR A 149 19.59 0.50 -15.29
C THR A 149 20.60 1.63 -15.55
N TYR A 150 21.70 1.34 -16.27
CA TYR A 150 22.79 2.30 -16.50
C TYR A 150 23.46 2.07 -17.85
N ASN A 151 24.02 3.13 -18.41
CA ASN A 151 24.78 3.14 -19.66
C ASN A 151 24.08 2.38 -20.81
N GLY A 152 22.82 2.76 -21.06
CA GLY A 152 21.95 2.13 -22.05
C GLY A 152 21.00 1.14 -21.43
N ASP A 153 21.24 -0.16 -21.63
CA ASP A 153 20.36 -1.26 -21.21
C ASP A 153 20.95 -2.19 -20.15
N LYS A 154 22.18 -1.88 -19.66
CA LYS A 154 22.79 -2.67 -18.57
C LYS A 154 21.97 -2.54 -17.32
N THR A 155 21.74 -3.66 -16.65
CA THR A 155 20.87 -3.73 -15.49
C THR A 155 21.58 -4.45 -14.33
N GLU A 156 21.32 -3.98 -13.11
CA GLU A 156 21.67 -4.70 -11.88
C GLU A 156 20.51 -4.57 -10.88
N TRP A 157 20.42 -5.54 -9.98
CA TRP A 157 19.41 -5.60 -8.95
C TRP A 157 20.00 -5.27 -7.59
N LEU A 158 19.35 -4.34 -6.92
CA LEU A 158 19.73 -3.87 -5.60
C LEU A 158 18.62 -4.19 -4.62
N VAL A 159 18.98 -4.44 -3.36
CA VAL A 159 18.04 -4.62 -2.25
C VAL A 159 18.37 -3.60 -1.17
N LEU A 160 17.39 -2.79 -0.82
CA LEU A 160 17.48 -1.76 0.20
C LEU A 160 16.76 -2.21 1.47
N ASP A 161 17.46 -2.26 2.61
CA ASP A 161 16.83 -2.34 3.93
C ASP A 161 16.18 -0.98 4.26
N THR A 162 14.87 -0.94 4.32
CA THR A 162 14.13 0.30 4.64
C THR A 162 14.10 0.62 6.12
N GLN A 163 14.63 -0.27 6.96
CA GLN A 163 14.66 -0.14 8.42
C GLN A 163 16.11 -0.12 8.93
N GLY A 164 16.31 0.46 10.09
CA GLY A 164 17.62 0.48 10.74
C GLY A 164 18.67 1.27 9.98
N SER A 165 19.73 0.61 9.50
CA SER A 165 20.89 1.25 8.87
C SER A 165 20.69 1.66 7.40
N HIS A 166 19.56 1.32 6.80
CA HIS A 166 19.28 1.54 5.37
C HIS A 166 20.35 0.95 4.44
N LYS A 167 20.83 -0.26 4.80
CA LYS A 167 21.87 -0.95 4.04
C LYS A 167 21.39 -1.25 2.62
N LEU A 168 22.22 -0.95 1.64
CA LEU A 168 22.02 -1.31 0.22
C LEU A 168 22.92 -2.52 -0.11
N GLU A 169 22.40 -3.52 -0.80
CA GLU A 169 23.13 -4.67 -1.30
C GLU A 169 22.92 -4.85 -2.79
N ASN A 170 23.97 -5.18 -3.52
CA ASN A 170 23.92 -5.48 -4.94
C ASN A 170 23.84 -6.99 -5.15
N VAL A 171 22.65 -7.47 -5.42
CA VAL A 171 22.37 -8.90 -5.58
C VAL A 171 23.01 -9.44 -6.88
N THR A 172 23.01 -8.65 -7.95
CA THR A 172 23.63 -9.05 -9.22
C THR A 172 25.12 -9.33 -9.04
N ARG A 173 25.83 -8.45 -8.33
CA ARG A 173 27.27 -8.65 -8.03
C ARG A 173 27.51 -9.86 -7.12
N GLN A 174 26.64 -10.04 -6.10
CA GLN A 174 26.78 -11.18 -5.17
C GLN A 174 26.58 -12.54 -5.85
N LEU A 175 25.67 -12.60 -6.83
CA LEU A 175 25.39 -13.82 -7.59
C LEU A 175 26.36 -14.04 -8.74
N GLY A 176 27.18 -13.04 -9.09
CA GLY A 176 28.13 -13.13 -10.21
C GLY A 176 27.45 -13.33 -11.55
N VAL A 177 26.25 -12.79 -11.73
CA VAL A 177 25.49 -12.86 -12.98
C VAL A 177 25.66 -11.56 -13.76
N ASP A 178 25.93 -11.67 -15.07
CA ASP A 178 25.86 -10.57 -16.01
C ASP A 178 24.42 -10.48 -16.51
N VAL A 179 23.79 -9.31 -16.32
CA VAL A 179 22.38 -9.08 -16.68
C VAL A 179 22.28 -7.93 -17.70
#